data_a358e5d1509b4345baccf7dc5bb3a5c1
#
_entry.id   a358e5d1509b4345baccf7dc5bb3a5c1
#
_cell.length_a   1.000
_cell.length_b   1.000
_cell.length_c   1.000
_cell.angle_alpha   90.00
_cell.angle_beta   90.00
_cell.angle_gamma   90.00
#
_symmetry.space_group_name_H-M   'P 1'
#
loop_
_entity.id
_entity.type
_entity.pdbx_description
1 polymer ?
#
loop_
_entity_poly.entity_id
_entity_poly.type
_entity_poly.pdbx_seq_one_letter_code
_entity_poly.pdbx_strand_id
1 'polypeptide(L)'
;TMTKNSGRFLSTSIILLTFSHLFNDFYAGFLMPLLSHFQSHLHLTITQVSILPTILAVFGSILQPVFGFLGDRFNKKLFVVSGVLCSALFMSCIGLAPNFTALIFMLMIGASGVAAFHPNGAATVASLTRNKSTFMMSLFLMVGCLGLALAPFFIALIVSSGGFNKLWLLSLPGVILSLILIKTLTIDHENKSSTKLSDFKILFARKSRPLWIMFLIMFTRSVVITSFMSFMSILFTERGLTMHRSGIAISTFVICGSIGGLIGGYLADRISRKIIIASSSIFACPLLLWFLHAGGNFSMILLGLSGMVIFGASAVNILIVQRLCPDMAGSIAGISMGLVWGSAGLMLPVIGYIADHYSMETSLIIAASMLPIAGMLVLLLPNIDRPANDLSKE
;
A
#
# COMPACT_ATOMS: atom_id res chain seq x y z
N THR A 1 -23.85 -14.86 33.80
CA THR A 1 -24.43 -13.77 32.94
C THR A 1 -23.35 -12.91 32.23
N MET A 2 -22.07 -13.08 32.54
CA MET A 2 -20.95 -12.32 31.89
C MET A 2 -20.46 -12.87 30.53
N THR A 3 -20.75 -14.09 30.15
CA THR A 3 -20.19 -14.74 28.96
C THR A 3 -20.92 -14.43 27.63
N LYS A 4 -22.16 -14.00 27.64
CA LYS A 4 -22.93 -13.67 26.41
C LYS A 4 -22.64 -12.26 25.86
N ASN A 5 -22.21 -11.32 26.71
CA ASN A 5 -21.86 -9.97 26.27
C ASN A 5 -20.44 -9.86 25.69
N SER A 6 -19.49 -10.70 26.12
CA SER A 6 -18.12 -10.67 25.62
C SER A 6 -18.00 -11.01 24.13
N GLY A 7 -18.79 -11.98 23.65
CA GLY A 7 -18.78 -12.38 22.24
C GLY A 7 -19.34 -11.29 21.28
N ARG A 8 -20.32 -10.52 21.72
CA ARG A 8 -20.93 -9.46 20.91
C ARG A 8 -20.05 -8.19 20.85
N PHE A 9 -19.37 -7.86 21.94
CA PHE A 9 -18.38 -6.76 21.98
C PHE A 9 -17.14 -7.06 21.16
N LEU A 10 -16.63 -8.29 21.20
CA LEU A 10 -15.51 -8.73 20.38
C LEU A 10 -15.84 -8.64 18.88
N SER A 11 -17.05 -9.02 18.46
CA SER A 11 -17.46 -8.89 17.06
C SER A 11 -17.59 -7.42 16.62
N THR A 12 -18.10 -6.55 17.47
CA THR A 12 -18.27 -5.12 17.18
C THR A 12 -16.91 -4.41 17.02
N SER A 13 -15.95 -4.67 17.91
CA SER A 13 -14.60 -4.07 17.82
C SER A 13 -13.88 -4.50 16.55
N ILE A 14 -13.99 -5.75 16.14
CA ILE A 14 -13.38 -6.25 14.90
C ILE A 14 -14.02 -5.57 13.68
N ILE A 15 -15.35 -5.44 13.66
CA ILE A 15 -16.06 -4.74 12.59
C ILE A 15 -15.58 -3.28 12.49
N LEU A 16 -15.55 -2.57 13.62
CA LEU A 16 -15.10 -1.18 13.67
C LEU A 16 -13.65 -1.02 13.21
N LEU A 17 -12.74 -1.91 13.64
CA LEU A 17 -11.35 -1.91 13.18
C LEU A 17 -11.23 -2.19 11.68
N THR A 18 -12.04 -3.09 11.15
CA THR A 18 -12.06 -3.41 9.71
C THR A 18 -12.57 -2.22 8.89
N PHE A 19 -13.62 -1.54 9.33
CA PHE A 19 -14.05 -0.29 8.70
C PHE A 19 -13.03 0.83 8.87
N SER A 20 -12.33 0.88 10.00
CA SER A 20 -11.24 1.83 10.20
C SER A 20 -10.09 1.61 9.21
N HIS A 21 -9.78 0.35 8.89
CA HIS A 21 -8.79 0.03 7.86
C HIS A 21 -9.26 0.47 6.47
N LEU A 22 -10.52 0.19 6.12
CA LEU A 22 -11.10 0.67 4.86
C LEU A 22 -10.93 2.17 4.70
N PHE A 23 -11.34 2.95 5.69
CA PHE A 23 -11.23 4.42 5.61
C PHE A 23 -9.79 4.91 5.68
N ASN A 24 -8.94 4.30 6.49
CA ASN A 24 -7.52 4.66 6.56
C ASN A 24 -6.82 4.51 5.20
N ASP A 25 -7.06 3.40 4.52
CA ASP A 25 -6.50 3.14 3.19
C ASP A 25 -7.20 3.95 2.09
N PHE A 26 -8.50 4.22 2.25
CA PHE A 26 -9.21 5.18 1.42
C PHE A 26 -8.54 6.56 1.46
N TYR A 27 -8.18 7.06 2.65
CA TYR A 27 -7.45 8.32 2.79
C TYR A 27 -6.03 8.24 2.19
N ALA A 28 -5.34 7.13 2.32
CA ALA A 28 -4.04 6.93 1.68
C ALA A 28 -4.12 7.04 0.14
N GLY A 29 -5.26 6.66 -0.45
CA GLY A 29 -5.53 6.75 -1.89
C GLY A 29 -5.87 8.14 -2.42
N PHE A 30 -6.02 9.17 -1.56
CA PHE A 30 -6.48 10.51 -1.95
C PHE A 30 -5.58 11.22 -2.93
N LEU A 31 -4.28 11.10 -2.76
CA LEU A 31 -3.31 11.91 -3.50
C LEU A 31 -3.25 11.56 -5.00
N MET A 32 -3.32 10.27 -5.34
CA MET A 32 -2.99 9.78 -6.68
C MET A 32 -3.82 10.42 -7.80
N PRO A 33 -5.16 10.49 -7.72
CA PRO A 33 -5.97 11.11 -8.77
C PRO A 33 -5.80 12.64 -8.83
N LEU A 34 -5.25 13.26 -7.78
CA LEU A 34 -5.11 14.71 -7.66
C LEU A 34 -3.76 15.24 -8.14
N LEU A 35 -2.78 14.39 -8.47
CA LEU A 35 -1.43 14.83 -8.82
C LEU A 35 -1.40 15.76 -10.03
N SER A 36 -2.16 15.46 -11.09
CA SER A 36 -2.24 16.35 -12.26
C SER A 36 -2.84 17.71 -11.92
N HIS A 37 -3.80 17.77 -10.99
CA HIS A 37 -4.35 19.03 -10.52
C HIS A 37 -3.30 19.84 -9.74
N PHE A 38 -2.60 19.22 -8.78
CA PHE A 38 -1.55 19.91 -8.02
C PHE A 38 -0.41 20.36 -8.93
N GLN A 39 -0.04 19.56 -9.93
CA GLN A 39 0.94 19.96 -10.93
C GLN A 39 0.53 21.24 -11.66
N SER A 40 -0.67 21.29 -12.20
CA SER A 40 -1.15 22.44 -12.98
C SER A 40 -1.46 23.66 -12.09
N HIS A 41 -2.12 23.47 -10.93
CA HIS A 41 -2.55 24.57 -10.05
C HIS A 41 -1.37 25.25 -9.34
N LEU A 42 -0.35 24.49 -8.96
CA LEU A 42 0.85 25.01 -8.29
C LEU A 42 2.02 25.24 -9.26
N HIS A 43 1.80 25.08 -10.56
CA HIS A 43 2.83 25.25 -11.62
C HIS A 43 4.11 24.43 -11.36
N LEU A 44 3.94 23.17 -10.94
CA LEU A 44 5.05 22.28 -10.60
C LEU A 44 5.54 21.52 -11.83
N THR A 45 6.86 21.25 -11.87
CA THR A 45 7.41 20.23 -12.79
C THR A 45 6.95 18.83 -12.34
N ILE A 46 7.08 17.83 -13.22
CA ILE A 46 6.73 16.43 -12.86
C ILE A 46 7.65 15.93 -11.74
N THR A 47 8.92 16.32 -11.76
CA THR A 47 9.87 16.05 -10.66
C THR A 47 9.37 16.61 -9.33
N GLN A 48 8.92 17.86 -9.31
CA GLN A 48 8.43 18.50 -8.07
C GLN A 48 7.15 17.85 -7.56
N VAL A 49 6.17 17.59 -8.43
CA VAL A 49 4.90 16.97 -8.00
C VAL A 49 5.11 15.53 -7.52
N SER A 50 6.13 14.82 -8.02
CA SER A 50 6.46 13.46 -7.58
C SER A 50 7.02 13.38 -6.15
N ILE A 51 7.43 14.52 -5.57
CA ILE A 51 7.78 14.59 -4.13
C ILE A 51 6.56 14.29 -3.26
N LEU A 52 5.35 14.62 -3.71
CA LEU A 52 4.13 14.41 -2.94
C LEU A 52 3.85 12.92 -2.66
N PRO A 53 3.79 12.02 -3.65
CA PRO A 53 3.65 10.59 -3.39
C PRO A 53 4.89 9.98 -2.72
N THR A 54 6.08 10.57 -2.88
CA THR A 54 7.27 10.18 -2.12
C THR A 54 7.08 10.42 -0.63
N ILE A 55 6.56 11.59 -0.23
CA ILE A 55 6.24 11.90 1.17
C ILE A 55 5.22 10.89 1.71
N LEU A 56 4.17 10.61 0.94
CA LEU A 56 3.17 9.61 1.33
C LEU A 56 3.80 8.23 1.55
N ALA A 57 4.70 7.78 0.69
CA ALA A 57 5.39 6.51 0.81
C ALA A 57 6.35 6.48 2.03
N VAL A 58 7.14 7.53 2.23
CA VAL A 58 8.10 7.60 3.34
C VAL A 58 7.36 7.67 4.68
N PHE A 59 6.46 8.62 4.86
CA PHE A 59 5.76 8.82 6.11
C PHE A 59 4.68 7.77 6.37
N GLY A 60 4.06 7.24 5.32
CA GLY A 60 3.03 6.19 5.41
C GLY A 60 3.58 4.77 5.57
N SER A 61 4.83 4.50 5.14
CA SER A 61 5.38 3.15 5.15
C SER A 61 6.62 3.02 6.04
N ILE A 62 7.64 3.89 5.90
CA ILE A 62 8.89 3.75 6.67
C ILE A 62 8.66 4.01 8.16
N LEU A 63 7.68 4.83 8.53
CA LEU A 63 7.36 5.10 9.95
C LEU A 63 6.52 4.00 10.61
N GLN A 64 5.97 3.02 9.88
CA GLN A 64 5.15 1.95 10.49
C GLN A 64 5.87 1.19 11.62
N PRO A 65 7.13 0.74 11.47
CA PRO A 65 7.86 0.09 12.57
C PRO A 65 8.01 0.98 13.81
N VAL A 66 8.21 2.29 13.61
CA VAL A 66 8.32 3.25 14.71
C VAL A 66 7.00 3.35 15.48
N PHE A 67 5.88 3.51 14.77
CA PHE A 67 4.56 3.58 15.39
C PHE A 67 4.11 2.23 15.98
N GLY A 68 4.53 1.11 15.41
CA GLY A 68 4.34 -0.21 16.02
C GLY A 68 5.04 -0.32 17.38
N PHE A 69 6.32 0.04 17.45
CA PHE A 69 7.09 0.09 18.68
C PHE A 69 6.48 1.04 19.73
N LEU A 70 6.08 2.25 19.30
CA LEU A 70 5.44 3.21 20.21
C LEU A 70 4.10 2.69 20.73
N GLY A 71 3.29 2.03 19.89
CA GLY A 71 2.04 1.40 20.29
C GLY A 71 2.22 0.30 21.32
N ASP A 72 3.25 -0.53 21.18
CA ASP A 72 3.60 -1.56 22.16
C ASP A 72 4.05 -0.98 23.51
N ARG A 73 4.70 0.18 23.47
CA ARG A 73 5.25 0.82 24.68
C ARG A 73 4.22 1.68 25.41
N PHE A 74 3.35 2.39 24.70
CA PHE A 74 2.40 3.34 25.30
C PHE A 74 0.98 2.78 25.32
N ASN A 75 0.23 2.96 24.22
CA ASN A 75 -1.15 2.53 24.11
C ASN A 75 -1.54 2.37 22.65
N LYS A 76 -1.79 1.14 22.20
CA LYS A 76 -2.22 0.84 20.81
C LYS A 76 -3.51 1.57 20.43
N LYS A 77 -4.46 1.73 21.36
CA LYS A 77 -5.71 2.46 21.11
C LYS A 77 -5.44 3.90 20.67
N LEU A 78 -4.46 4.57 21.30
CA LEU A 78 -4.11 5.93 20.95
C LEU A 78 -3.70 6.02 19.48
N PHE A 79 -2.81 5.11 19.02
CA PHE A 79 -2.32 5.10 17.65
C PHE A 79 -3.37 4.64 16.63
N VAL A 80 -4.26 3.73 17.00
CA VAL A 80 -5.41 3.34 16.15
C VAL A 80 -6.34 4.52 15.93
N VAL A 81 -6.74 5.20 17.00
CA VAL A 81 -7.70 6.31 16.94
C VAL A 81 -7.09 7.54 16.28
N SER A 82 -5.91 7.98 16.74
CA SER A 82 -5.22 9.15 16.17
C SER A 82 -4.80 8.90 14.72
N GLY A 83 -4.46 7.66 14.37
CA GLY A 83 -4.12 7.25 13.02
C GLY A 83 -5.27 7.53 12.05
N VAL A 84 -6.45 6.99 12.32
CA VAL A 84 -7.66 7.23 11.51
C VAL A 84 -8.05 8.70 11.49
N LEU A 85 -7.96 9.40 12.63
CA LEU A 85 -8.32 10.81 12.73
C LEU A 85 -7.38 11.69 11.91
N CYS A 86 -6.06 11.52 12.04
CA CYS A 86 -5.07 12.30 11.31
C CYS A 86 -5.15 12.02 9.80
N SER A 87 -5.26 10.74 9.39
CA SER A 87 -5.42 10.41 7.98
C SER A 87 -6.70 11.04 7.41
N ALA A 88 -7.84 10.94 8.12
CA ALA A 88 -9.10 11.52 7.69
C ALA A 88 -9.03 13.04 7.52
N LEU A 89 -8.54 13.76 8.53
CA LEU A 89 -8.51 15.22 8.49
C LEU A 89 -7.51 15.74 7.46
N PHE A 90 -6.26 15.31 7.56
CA PHE A 90 -5.20 15.91 6.76
C PHE A 90 -5.23 15.45 5.30
N MET A 91 -5.55 14.18 5.01
CA MET A 91 -5.66 13.73 3.62
C MET A 91 -6.90 14.30 2.91
N SER A 92 -8.03 14.47 3.62
CA SER A 92 -9.23 15.07 3.01
C SER A 92 -9.09 16.58 2.80
N CYS A 93 -8.26 17.25 3.60
CA CYS A 93 -8.06 18.70 3.51
C CYS A 93 -6.93 19.10 2.54
N ILE A 94 -6.23 18.17 1.88
CA ILE A 94 -5.15 18.52 0.93
C ILE A 94 -5.62 19.45 -0.20
N GLY A 95 -6.91 19.37 -0.60
CA GLY A 95 -7.50 20.27 -1.59
C GLY A 95 -7.65 21.72 -1.11
N LEU A 96 -7.46 22.00 0.18
CA LEU A 96 -7.49 23.34 0.78
C LEU A 96 -6.07 23.91 0.99
N ALA A 97 -5.03 23.17 0.60
CA ALA A 97 -3.66 23.63 0.79
C ALA A 97 -3.38 24.90 -0.03
N PRO A 98 -2.99 26.03 0.62
CA PRO A 98 -2.79 27.29 -0.08
C PRO A 98 -1.51 27.35 -0.92
N ASN A 99 -0.57 26.45 -0.68
CA ASN A 99 0.72 26.37 -1.38
C ASN A 99 1.36 24.99 -1.21
N PHE A 100 2.46 24.78 -1.95
CA PHE A 100 3.19 23.50 -1.96
C PHE A 100 3.71 23.09 -0.58
N THR A 101 4.21 24.03 0.21
CA THR A 101 4.73 23.77 1.56
C THR A 101 3.63 23.28 2.50
N ALA A 102 2.48 23.95 2.51
CA ALA A 102 1.33 23.51 3.30
C ALA A 102 0.84 22.11 2.90
N LEU A 103 0.81 21.84 1.59
CA LEU A 103 0.46 20.52 1.05
C LEU A 103 1.42 19.42 1.56
N ILE A 104 2.74 19.69 1.55
CA ILE A 104 3.76 18.80 2.11
C ILE A 104 3.46 18.47 3.58
N PHE A 105 3.24 19.50 4.42
CA PHE A 105 2.95 19.29 5.85
C PHE A 105 1.66 18.50 6.07
N MET A 106 0.60 18.79 5.31
CA MET A 106 -0.64 18.02 5.38
C MET A 106 -0.41 16.56 5.03
N LEU A 107 0.32 16.28 3.96
CA LEU A 107 0.67 14.90 3.55
C LEU A 107 1.54 14.20 4.59
N MET A 108 2.53 14.87 5.19
CA MET A 108 3.37 14.28 6.24
C MET A 108 2.53 13.85 7.44
N ILE A 109 1.61 14.69 7.91
CA ILE A 109 0.76 14.38 9.07
C ILE A 109 -0.26 13.29 8.70
N GLY A 110 -0.94 13.43 7.56
CA GLY A 110 -1.92 12.45 7.09
C GLY A 110 -1.31 11.07 6.86
N ALA A 111 -0.16 10.99 6.19
CA ALA A 111 0.58 9.76 5.96
C ALA A 111 1.12 9.14 7.27
N SER A 112 1.57 9.97 8.22
CA SER A 112 1.96 9.48 9.56
C SER A 112 0.75 8.88 10.30
N GLY A 113 -0.46 9.41 10.08
CA GLY A 113 -1.71 8.81 10.56
C GLY A 113 -1.91 7.41 9.98
N VAL A 114 -1.72 7.25 8.66
CA VAL A 114 -1.78 5.94 7.99
C VAL A 114 -0.76 4.97 8.61
N ALA A 115 0.49 5.41 8.80
CA ALA A 115 1.55 4.60 9.40
C ALA A 115 1.26 4.22 10.86
N ALA A 116 0.63 5.10 11.63
CA ALA A 116 0.27 4.83 13.02
C ALA A 116 -0.84 3.78 13.15
N PHE A 117 -1.81 3.78 12.23
CA PHE A 117 -2.91 2.84 12.25
C PHE A 117 -2.50 1.41 11.91
N HIS A 118 -1.75 1.19 10.82
CA HIS A 118 -1.52 -0.15 10.26
C HIS A 118 -0.97 -1.18 11.27
N PRO A 119 0.20 -0.98 11.92
CA PRO A 119 0.75 -1.98 12.83
C PRO A 119 -0.12 -2.15 14.07
N ASN A 120 -0.69 -1.07 14.60
CA ASN A 120 -1.48 -1.08 15.81
C ASN A 120 -2.88 -1.68 15.60
N GLY A 121 -3.52 -1.39 14.45
CA GLY A 121 -4.77 -1.98 14.03
C GLY A 121 -4.65 -3.48 13.81
N ALA A 122 -3.64 -3.91 13.04
CA ALA A 122 -3.37 -5.31 12.78
C ALA A 122 -3.07 -6.10 14.07
N ALA A 123 -2.22 -5.57 14.97
CA ALA A 123 -1.93 -6.18 16.25
C ALA A 123 -3.19 -6.28 17.14
N THR A 124 -4.06 -5.27 17.10
CA THR A 124 -5.32 -5.28 17.86
C THR A 124 -6.28 -6.34 17.32
N VAL A 125 -6.45 -6.43 16.00
CA VAL A 125 -7.28 -7.50 15.39
C VAL A 125 -6.73 -8.88 15.75
N ALA A 126 -5.42 -9.09 15.66
CA ALA A 126 -4.78 -10.36 16.02
C ALA A 126 -5.06 -10.74 17.50
N SER A 127 -4.98 -9.79 18.43
CA SER A 127 -5.24 -10.02 19.86
C SER A 127 -6.70 -10.38 20.16
N LEU A 128 -7.64 -9.79 19.41
CA LEU A 128 -9.08 -10.01 19.60
C LEU A 128 -9.59 -11.32 18.97
N THR A 129 -8.85 -11.94 18.04
CA THR A 129 -9.35 -13.04 17.20
C THR A 129 -8.87 -14.45 17.58
N ARG A 130 -8.14 -14.63 18.66
CA ARG A 130 -7.51 -15.87 19.21
C ARG A 130 -7.61 -17.15 18.36
N ASN A 131 -8.84 -17.65 18.07
CA ASN A 131 -9.08 -18.93 17.37
C ASN A 131 -9.45 -18.80 15.87
N LYS A 132 -9.66 -17.59 15.35
CA LYS A 132 -10.02 -17.29 13.95
C LYS A 132 -9.11 -16.23 13.34
N SER A 133 -7.88 -16.15 13.83
CA SER A 133 -6.96 -15.04 13.53
C SER A 133 -6.64 -14.90 12.05
N THR A 134 -6.39 -15.98 11.34
CA THR A 134 -6.01 -15.96 9.91
C THR A 134 -7.12 -15.41 9.02
N PHE A 135 -8.35 -15.93 9.15
CA PHE A 135 -9.48 -15.47 8.35
C PHE A 135 -9.82 -14.00 8.63
N MET A 136 -9.88 -13.62 9.91
CA MET A 136 -10.19 -12.24 10.29
C MET A 136 -9.11 -11.26 9.87
N MET A 137 -7.83 -11.66 9.93
CA MET A 137 -6.72 -10.85 9.42
C MET A 137 -6.80 -10.69 7.91
N SER A 138 -7.10 -11.76 7.17
CA SER A 138 -7.29 -11.69 5.72
C SER A 138 -8.45 -10.77 5.34
N LEU A 139 -9.57 -10.84 6.06
CA LEU A 139 -10.71 -9.95 5.86
C LEU A 139 -10.34 -8.48 6.15
N PHE A 140 -9.64 -8.24 7.26
CA PHE A 140 -9.15 -6.92 7.64
C PHE A 140 -8.25 -6.31 6.54
N LEU A 141 -7.30 -7.08 6.02
CA LEU A 141 -6.39 -6.64 4.96
C LEU A 141 -7.13 -6.42 3.62
N MET A 142 -8.03 -7.33 3.25
CA MET A 142 -8.82 -7.22 2.01
C MET A 142 -9.68 -5.95 2.01
N VAL A 143 -10.31 -5.64 3.13
CA VAL A 143 -11.17 -4.45 3.25
C VAL A 143 -10.35 -3.16 3.22
N GLY A 144 -9.13 -3.15 3.76
CA GLY A 144 -8.17 -2.04 3.56
C GLY A 144 -7.85 -1.83 2.08
N CYS A 145 -7.44 -2.88 1.38
CA CYS A 145 -7.19 -2.80 -0.08
C CYS A 145 -8.40 -2.28 -0.86
N LEU A 146 -9.63 -2.64 -0.46
CA LEU A 146 -10.85 -2.11 -1.07
C LEU A 146 -10.96 -0.59 -0.86
N GLY A 147 -10.62 -0.09 0.33
CA GLY A 147 -10.58 1.35 0.62
C GLY A 147 -9.63 2.09 -0.34
N LEU A 148 -8.40 1.61 -0.45
CA LEU A 148 -7.39 2.15 -1.37
C LEU A 148 -7.88 2.16 -2.83
N ALA A 149 -8.55 1.10 -3.25
CA ALA A 149 -9.05 0.94 -4.61
C ALA A 149 -10.24 1.86 -4.94
N LEU A 150 -11.10 2.15 -3.96
CA LEU A 150 -12.28 3.00 -4.14
C LEU A 150 -11.93 4.50 -4.12
N ALA A 151 -10.88 4.90 -3.42
CA ALA A 151 -10.53 6.31 -3.24
C ALA A 151 -10.39 7.09 -4.57
N PRO A 152 -9.62 6.64 -5.57
CA PRO A 152 -9.44 7.41 -6.80
C PRO A 152 -10.75 7.66 -7.56
N PHE A 153 -11.66 6.69 -7.54
CA PHE A 153 -12.98 6.83 -8.17
C PHE A 153 -13.83 7.90 -7.46
N PHE A 154 -13.98 7.81 -6.13
CA PHE A 154 -14.82 8.73 -5.38
C PHE A 154 -14.26 10.16 -5.37
N ILE A 155 -12.94 10.31 -5.29
CA ILE A 155 -12.28 11.61 -5.32
C ILE A 155 -12.50 12.27 -6.70
N ALA A 156 -12.25 11.54 -7.78
CA ALA A 156 -12.48 12.05 -9.11
C ALA A 156 -13.95 12.45 -9.35
N LEU A 157 -14.90 11.66 -8.81
CA LEU A 157 -16.33 11.97 -8.89
C LEU A 157 -16.69 13.28 -8.15
N ILE A 158 -16.20 13.45 -6.91
CA ILE A 158 -16.47 14.65 -6.12
C ILE A 158 -15.84 15.89 -6.75
N VAL A 159 -14.61 15.79 -7.20
CA VAL A 159 -13.91 16.91 -7.83
C VAL A 159 -14.61 17.33 -9.13
N SER A 160 -15.05 16.38 -9.96
CA SER A 160 -15.75 16.67 -11.21
C SER A 160 -17.15 17.28 -10.99
N SER A 161 -17.80 16.97 -9.87
CA SER A 161 -19.17 17.43 -9.58
C SER A 161 -19.27 18.69 -8.70
N GLY A 162 -18.24 19.06 -7.99
CA GLY A 162 -18.37 20.16 -7.02
C GLY A 162 -17.07 20.86 -6.63
N GLY A 163 -15.97 20.48 -7.23
CA GLY A 163 -14.67 21.10 -7.00
C GLY A 163 -13.94 20.60 -5.77
N PHE A 164 -12.65 20.96 -5.71
CA PHE A 164 -11.68 20.57 -4.67
C PHE A 164 -12.11 21.01 -3.26
N ASN A 165 -12.82 22.12 -3.15
CA ASN A 165 -13.27 22.67 -1.88
C ASN A 165 -14.24 21.78 -1.10
N LYS A 166 -14.78 20.70 -1.73
CA LYS A 166 -15.68 19.76 -1.07
C LYS A 166 -14.99 18.48 -0.58
N LEU A 167 -13.72 18.27 -0.92
CA LEU A 167 -12.99 17.06 -0.49
C LEU A 167 -12.92 16.90 1.02
N TRP A 168 -12.90 18.00 1.79
CA TRP A 168 -12.89 17.95 3.26
C TRP A 168 -14.10 17.23 3.85
N LEU A 169 -15.25 17.18 3.13
CA LEU A 169 -16.44 16.46 3.58
C LEU A 169 -16.17 14.95 3.74
N LEU A 170 -15.22 14.42 2.98
CA LEU A 170 -14.80 13.03 3.12
C LEU A 170 -14.05 12.74 4.42
N SER A 171 -13.67 13.76 5.21
CA SER A 171 -13.11 13.56 6.55
C SER A 171 -14.16 13.06 7.55
N LEU A 172 -15.45 13.41 7.35
CA LEU A 172 -16.52 13.15 8.29
C LEU A 172 -16.66 11.67 8.70
N PRO A 173 -16.65 10.68 7.76
CA PRO A 173 -16.72 9.28 8.15
C PRO A 173 -15.58 8.86 9.08
N GLY A 174 -14.34 9.28 8.80
CA GLY A 174 -13.18 8.95 9.62
C GLY A 174 -13.21 9.62 10.99
N VAL A 175 -13.64 10.87 11.06
CA VAL A 175 -13.84 11.59 12.33
C VAL A 175 -14.89 10.89 13.18
N ILE A 176 -16.06 10.59 12.62
CA ILE A 176 -17.14 9.87 13.32
C ILE A 176 -16.63 8.51 13.82
N LEU A 177 -15.93 7.76 12.96
CA LEU A 177 -15.40 6.46 13.31
C LEU A 177 -14.35 6.56 14.44
N SER A 178 -13.49 7.57 14.41
CA SER A 178 -12.51 7.83 15.47
C SER A 178 -13.20 8.13 16.81
N LEU A 179 -14.27 8.93 16.80
CA LEU A 179 -15.08 9.22 18.01
C LEU A 179 -15.78 7.96 18.56
N ILE A 180 -16.26 7.08 17.67
CA ILE A 180 -16.84 5.79 18.07
C ILE A 180 -15.75 4.90 18.69
N LEU A 181 -14.56 4.81 18.07
CA LEU A 181 -13.44 4.02 18.57
C LEU A 181 -12.96 4.49 19.95
N ILE A 182 -12.93 5.80 20.21
CA ILE A 182 -12.61 6.33 21.55
C ILE A 182 -13.50 5.73 22.63
N LYS A 183 -14.79 5.62 22.35
CA LYS A 183 -15.80 5.14 23.30
C LYS A 183 -15.89 3.61 23.40
N THR A 184 -15.70 2.90 22.29
CA THR A 184 -16.02 1.47 22.19
C THR A 184 -14.81 0.55 22.19
N LEU A 185 -13.64 1.02 21.74
CA LEU A 185 -12.46 0.16 21.64
C LEU A 185 -11.81 0.03 23.02
N THR A 186 -11.83 -1.18 23.56
CA THR A 186 -11.09 -1.57 24.75
C THR A 186 -9.95 -2.52 24.33
N ILE A 187 -8.72 -2.18 24.68
CA ILE A 187 -7.53 -3.00 24.42
C ILE A 187 -6.92 -3.35 25.76
N ASP A 188 -6.84 -4.64 26.06
CA ASP A 188 -6.16 -5.12 27.25
C ASP A 188 -4.64 -4.94 27.09
N HIS A 189 -4.02 -4.37 28.11
CA HIS A 189 -2.59 -4.03 28.11
C HIS A 189 -1.62 -5.25 28.25
N GLU A 190 -2.17 -6.48 28.28
CA GLU A 190 -1.39 -7.66 28.71
C GLU A 190 -0.40 -8.24 27.68
N ASN A 191 -0.43 -7.83 26.42
CA ASN A 191 0.50 -8.37 25.42
C ASN A 191 1.57 -7.34 25.01
N LYS A 192 2.60 -7.20 25.81
CA LYS A 192 3.87 -6.58 25.37
C LYS A 192 4.54 -7.49 24.35
N SER A 193 4.20 -7.34 23.09
CA SER A 193 5.00 -7.91 21.99
C SER A 193 6.36 -7.22 22.02
N SER A 194 7.41 -7.98 22.28
CA SER A 194 8.77 -7.45 22.37
C SER A 194 9.47 -7.45 21.02
N THR A 195 8.95 -6.70 20.05
CA THR A 195 9.74 -6.40 18.85
C THR A 195 10.93 -5.53 19.30
N LYS A 196 12.13 -6.09 19.28
CA LYS A 196 13.35 -5.36 19.69
C LYS A 196 13.96 -4.70 18.45
N LEU A 197 14.53 -3.52 18.63
CA LEU A 197 15.32 -2.84 17.60
C LEU A 197 16.51 -3.72 17.11
N SER A 198 16.94 -4.69 17.96
CA SER A 198 17.92 -5.72 17.60
C SER A 198 17.50 -6.62 16.46
N ASP A 199 16.21 -6.70 16.18
CA ASP A 199 15.65 -7.56 15.13
C ASP A 199 16.03 -7.08 13.73
N PHE A 200 16.34 -5.77 13.58
CA PHE A 200 16.90 -5.23 12.35
C PHE A 200 18.30 -5.76 12.01
N LYS A 201 19.08 -6.24 12.99
CA LYS A 201 20.41 -6.79 12.74
C LYS A 201 20.39 -8.04 11.86
N ILE A 202 19.26 -8.75 11.81
CA ILE A 202 19.13 -9.96 11.00
C ILE A 202 19.20 -9.66 9.50
N LEU A 203 18.79 -8.45 9.08
CA LEU A 203 18.89 -8.02 7.68
C LEU A 203 20.35 -7.88 7.22
N PHE A 204 21.28 -7.68 8.16
CA PHE A 204 22.73 -7.51 7.91
C PHE A 204 23.54 -8.76 8.23
N ALA A 205 22.89 -9.87 8.60
CA ALA A 205 23.56 -11.13 8.86
C ALA A 205 24.09 -11.78 7.57
N ARG A 206 25.15 -12.60 7.66
CA ARG A 206 25.78 -13.25 6.50
C ARG A 206 24.83 -14.16 5.71
N LYS A 207 23.74 -14.68 6.34
CA LYS A 207 22.65 -15.48 5.72
C LYS A 207 21.55 -14.64 5.08
N SER A 208 21.75 -13.34 4.90
CA SER A 208 20.72 -12.41 4.39
C SER A 208 20.60 -12.36 2.85
N ARG A 209 21.46 -13.08 2.08
CA ARG A 209 21.45 -13.02 0.60
C ARG A 209 20.08 -13.30 -0.02
N PRO A 210 19.31 -14.34 0.36
CA PRO A 210 17.98 -14.57 -0.18
C PRO A 210 17.00 -13.44 0.18
N LEU A 211 17.12 -12.85 1.38
CA LEU A 211 16.30 -11.71 1.80
C LEU A 211 16.58 -10.47 0.95
N TRP A 212 17.85 -10.17 0.64
CA TRP A 212 18.21 -9.05 -0.21
C TRP A 212 17.75 -9.25 -1.66
N ILE A 213 17.83 -10.48 -2.19
CA ILE A 213 17.29 -10.81 -3.51
C ILE A 213 15.76 -10.60 -3.49
N MET A 214 15.04 -11.09 -2.47
CA MET A 214 13.60 -10.86 -2.32
C MET A 214 13.28 -9.37 -2.20
N PHE A 215 14.05 -8.62 -1.40
CA PHE A 215 13.91 -7.16 -1.30
C PHE A 215 14.03 -6.49 -2.66
N LEU A 216 15.06 -6.84 -3.44
CA LEU A 216 15.29 -6.25 -4.77
C LEU A 216 14.17 -6.60 -5.76
N ILE A 217 13.66 -7.85 -5.73
CA ILE A 217 12.49 -8.27 -6.53
C ILE A 217 11.27 -7.43 -6.15
N MET A 218 10.96 -7.36 -4.86
CA MET A 218 9.80 -6.62 -4.35
C MET A 218 9.94 -5.12 -4.62
N PHE A 219 11.13 -4.55 -4.41
CA PHE A 219 11.44 -3.14 -4.67
C PHE A 219 11.20 -2.79 -6.14
N THR A 220 11.80 -3.54 -7.07
CA THR A 220 11.64 -3.30 -8.52
C THR A 220 10.16 -3.33 -8.92
N ARG A 221 9.41 -4.31 -8.45
CA ARG A 221 7.96 -4.42 -8.71
C ARG A 221 7.18 -3.25 -8.09
N SER A 222 7.53 -2.86 -6.87
CA SER A 222 6.87 -1.74 -6.19
C SER A 222 7.16 -0.41 -6.85
N VAL A 223 8.37 -0.19 -7.38
CA VAL A 223 8.68 1.01 -8.19
C VAL A 223 7.72 1.10 -9.39
N VAL A 224 7.50 0.00 -10.11
CA VAL A 224 6.57 -0.02 -11.24
C VAL A 224 5.13 0.28 -10.79
N ILE A 225 4.65 -0.44 -9.78
CA ILE A 225 3.29 -0.26 -9.25
C ILE A 225 3.06 1.17 -8.80
N THR A 226 3.97 1.73 -7.98
CA THR A 226 3.83 3.10 -7.48
C THR A 226 3.94 4.14 -8.59
N SER A 227 4.79 3.92 -9.59
CA SER A 227 4.90 4.82 -10.74
C SER A 227 3.60 4.88 -11.54
N PHE A 228 3.02 3.71 -11.89
CA PHE A 228 1.74 3.69 -12.59
C PHE A 228 0.61 4.28 -11.75
N MET A 229 0.52 3.94 -10.46
CA MET A 229 -0.50 4.53 -9.59
C MET A 229 -0.36 6.05 -9.46
N SER A 230 0.86 6.56 -9.30
CA SER A 230 1.10 7.99 -9.07
C SER A 230 0.95 8.82 -10.33
N PHE A 231 1.50 8.35 -11.45
CA PHE A 231 1.57 9.16 -12.66
C PHE A 231 0.42 8.95 -13.64
N MET A 232 -0.52 8.04 -13.35
CA MET A 232 -1.69 7.79 -14.20
C MET A 232 -2.51 9.05 -14.44
N SER A 233 -2.72 9.89 -13.39
CA SER A 233 -3.48 11.13 -13.53
C SER A 233 -2.79 12.14 -14.46
N ILE A 234 -1.46 12.23 -14.41
CA ILE A 234 -0.66 13.11 -15.28
C ILE A 234 -0.70 12.58 -16.71
N LEU A 235 -0.40 11.28 -16.93
CA LEU A 235 -0.48 10.65 -18.25
C LEU A 235 -1.84 10.85 -18.94
N PHE A 236 -2.93 10.70 -18.18
CA PHE A 236 -4.28 10.87 -18.73
C PHE A 236 -4.58 12.33 -19.05
N THR A 237 -4.10 13.27 -18.25
CA THR A 237 -4.23 14.71 -18.52
C THR A 237 -3.44 15.11 -19.76
N GLU A 238 -2.21 14.64 -19.95
CA GLU A 238 -1.40 14.85 -21.16
C GLU A 238 -2.09 14.29 -22.42
N ARG A 239 -2.87 13.21 -22.26
CA ARG A 239 -3.67 12.62 -23.34
C ARG A 239 -5.03 13.30 -23.56
N GLY A 240 -5.30 14.44 -22.89
CA GLY A 240 -6.56 15.16 -22.96
C GLY A 240 -7.76 14.45 -22.32
N LEU A 241 -7.51 13.45 -21.46
CA LEU A 241 -8.55 12.69 -20.77
C LEU A 241 -8.90 13.36 -19.43
N THR A 242 -10.14 13.16 -19.00
CA THR A 242 -10.66 13.76 -17.77
C THR A 242 -10.07 13.10 -16.50
N MET A 243 -10.03 13.86 -15.39
CA MET A 243 -9.68 13.32 -14.07
C MET A 243 -10.56 12.13 -13.67
N HIS A 244 -11.85 12.14 -14.06
CA HIS A 244 -12.75 11.03 -13.82
C HIS A 244 -12.25 9.73 -14.47
N ARG A 245 -11.77 9.79 -15.72
CA ARG A 245 -11.17 8.63 -16.39
C ARG A 245 -9.88 8.16 -15.74
N SER A 246 -9.03 9.06 -15.27
CA SER A 246 -7.82 8.67 -14.54
C SER A 246 -8.14 8.02 -13.19
N GLY A 247 -9.15 8.51 -12.48
CA GLY A 247 -9.63 7.87 -11.23
C GLY A 247 -10.15 6.45 -11.46
N ILE A 248 -10.97 6.25 -12.51
CA ILE A 248 -11.44 4.91 -12.92
C ILE A 248 -10.23 4.01 -13.27
N ALA A 249 -9.24 4.53 -13.99
CA ALA A 249 -8.07 3.76 -14.39
C ALA A 249 -7.26 3.28 -13.18
N ILE A 250 -6.96 4.18 -12.23
CA ILE A 250 -6.25 3.82 -11.00
C ILE A 250 -7.06 2.79 -10.20
N SER A 251 -8.36 3.01 -10.02
CA SER A 251 -9.25 2.06 -9.33
C SER A 251 -9.28 0.70 -10.02
N THR A 252 -9.38 0.66 -11.35
CA THR A 252 -9.36 -0.59 -12.14
C THR A 252 -8.05 -1.34 -11.93
N PHE A 253 -6.91 -0.64 -11.98
CA PHE A 253 -5.60 -1.24 -11.77
C PHE A 253 -5.48 -1.90 -10.38
N VAL A 254 -5.96 -1.21 -9.33
CA VAL A 254 -5.88 -1.70 -7.95
C VAL A 254 -6.91 -2.80 -7.66
N ILE A 255 -8.16 -2.67 -8.14
CA ILE A 255 -9.21 -3.69 -7.94
C ILE A 255 -8.82 -5.00 -8.64
N CYS A 256 -8.48 -4.93 -9.93
CA CYS A 256 -8.02 -6.10 -10.67
C CYS A 256 -6.74 -6.68 -10.06
N GLY A 257 -5.85 -5.81 -9.57
CA GLY A 257 -4.65 -6.20 -8.82
C GLY A 257 -4.99 -6.98 -7.55
N SER A 258 -5.96 -6.53 -6.78
CA SER A 258 -6.40 -7.24 -5.56
C SER A 258 -6.95 -8.64 -5.88
N ILE A 259 -7.73 -8.75 -6.95
CA ILE A 259 -8.21 -10.05 -7.46
C ILE A 259 -7.02 -10.92 -7.89
N GLY A 260 -6.05 -10.34 -8.61
CA GLY A 260 -4.83 -11.03 -9.00
C GLY A 260 -4.02 -11.55 -7.81
N GLY A 261 -3.91 -10.77 -6.74
CA GLY A 261 -3.28 -11.18 -5.48
C GLY A 261 -3.94 -12.39 -4.83
N LEU A 262 -5.27 -12.47 -4.85
CA LEU A 262 -6.03 -13.63 -4.38
C LEU A 262 -5.77 -14.86 -5.25
N ILE A 263 -5.83 -14.70 -6.58
CA ILE A 263 -5.56 -15.78 -7.53
C ILE A 263 -4.12 -16.29 -7.38
N GLY A 264 -3.15 -15.39 -7.29
CA GLY A 264 -1.75 -15.74 -7.12
C GLY A 264 -1.47 -16.45 -5.80
N GLY A 265 -2.09 -16.02 -4.71
CA GLY A 265 -2.05 -16.72 -3.43
C GLY A 265 -2.59 -18.16 -3.51
N TYR A 266 -3.74 -18.34 -4.16
CA TYR A 266 -4.33 -19.68 -4.38
C TYR A 266 -3.44 -20.57 -5.26
N LEU A 267 -2.84 -20.02 -6.31
CA LEU A 267 -1.93 -20.75 -7.19
C LEU A 267 -0.62 -21.12 -6.48
N ALA A 268 -0.15 -20.32 -5.52
CA ALA A 268 1.09 -20.58 -4.76
C ALA A 268 1.06 -21.87 -3.92
N ASP A 269 -0.13 -22.38 -3.64
CA ASP A 269 -0.30 -23.67 -2.97
C ASP A 269 -0.26 -24.87 -3.93
N ARG A 270 -0.25 -24.61 -5.24
CA ARG A 270 -0.38 -25.66 -6.29
C ARG A 270 0.79 -25.69 -7.27
N ILE A 271 1.42 -24.55 -7.50
CA ILE A 271 2.57 -24.44 -8.40
C ILE A 271 3.73 -23.73 -7.70
N SER A 272 4.94 -23.87 -8.25
CA SER A 272 6.13 -23.26 -7.68
C SER A 272 5.96 -21.74 -7.50
N ARG A 273 6.30 -21.25 -6.31
CA ARG A 273 6.28 -19.82 -5.97
C ARG A 273 7.22 -19.03 -6.85
N LYS A 274 8.35 -19.62 -7.24
CA LYS A 274 9.29 -18.99 -8.21
C LYS A 274 8.59 -18.72 -9.54
N ILE A 275 7.81 -19.70 -10.04
CA ILE A 275 7.09 -19.56 -11.31
C ILE A 275 6.09 -18.40 -11.22
N ILE A 276 5.35 -18.28 -10.10
CA ILE A 276 4.37 -17.19 -9.93
C ILE A 276 5.05 -15.82 -9.95
N ILE A 277 6.16 -15.65 -9.21
CA ILE A 277 6.87 -14.37 -9.16
C ILE A 277 7.47 -14.03 -10.53
N ALA A 278 8.13 -15.00 -11.17
CA ALA A 278 8.77 -14.82 -12.46
C ALA A 278 7.72 -14.51 -13.55
N SER A 279 6.69 -15.35 -13.69
CA SER A 279 5.64 -15.16 -14.70
C SER A 279 4.89 -13.84 -14.50
N SER A 280 4.50 -13.51 -13.26
CA SER A 280 3.82 -12.24 -12.97
C SER A 280 4.68 -11.02 -13.33
N SER A 281 6.00 -11.09 -13.16
CA SER A 281 6.89 -10.01 -13.53
C SER A 281 7.09 -9.93 -15.06
N ILE A 282 7.34 -11.07 -15.71
CA ILE A 282 7.61 -11.13 -17.15
C ILE A 282 6.36 -10.75 -17.96
N PHE A 283 5.18 -11.26 -17.62
CA PHE A 283 3.95 -10.99 -18.37
C PHE A 283 3.33 -9.62 -18.07
N ALA A 284 3.56 -9.03 -16.89
CA ALA A 284 3.08 -7.70 -16.61
C ALA A 284 3.76 -6.63 -17.49
N CYS A 285 5.03 -6.80 -17.84
CA CYS A 285 5.77 -5.86 -18.67
C CYS A 285 5.09 -5.62 -20.04
N PRO A 286 4.89 -6.63 -20.91
CA PRO A 286 4.26 -6.41 -22.21
C PRO A 286 2.82 -5.88 -22.09
N LEU A 287 2.06 -6.26 -21.06
CA LEU A 287 0.71 -5.74 -20.84
C LEU A 287 0.74 -4.24 -20.51
N LEU A 288 1.67 -3.80 -19.65
CA LEU A 288 1.84 -2.38 -19.32
C LEU A 288 2.34 -1.58 -20.53
N LEU A 289 3.30 -2.12 -21.30
CA LEU A 289 3.78 -1.47 -22.52
C LEU A 289 2.65 -1.34 -23.55
N TRP A 290 1.86 -2.38 -23.73
CA TRP A 290 0.72 -2.33 -24.65
C TRP A 290 -0.35 -1.34 -24.16
N PHE A 291 -0.63 -1.29 -22.87
CA PHE A 291 -1.51 -0.28 -22.28
C PHE A 291 -1.06 1.15 -22.64
N LEU A 292 0.23 1.45 -22.58
CA LEU A 292 0.74 2.79 -22.87
C LEU A 292 0.50 3.21 -24.33
N HIS A 293 0.45 2.27 -25.27
CA HIS A 293 0.20 2.55 -26.69
C HIS A 293 -1.27 2.35 -27.13
N ALA A 294 -2.10 1.72 -26.27
CA ALA A 294 -3.49 1.45 -26.59
C ALA A 294 -4.38 2.65 -26.29
N GLY A 295 -5.47 2.77 -27.05
CA GLY A 295 -6.50 3.79 -26.86
C GLY A 295 -7.85 3.24 -26.41
N GLY A 296 -8.75 4.15 -26.02
CA GLY A 296 -10.15 3.85 -25.73
C GLY A 296 -10.36 2.86 -24.57
N ASN A 297 -11.45 2.08 -24.66
CA ASN A 297 -11.80 1.12 -23.60
C ASN A 297 -10.85 -0.09 -23.56
N PHE A 298 -10.17 -0.38 -24.67
CA PHE A 298 -9.21 -1.48 -24.71
C PHE A 298 -8.01 -1.24 -23.81
N SER A 299 -7.55 0.03 -23.69
CA SER A 299 -6.49 0.37 -22.74
C SER A 299 -6.87 0.07 -21.28
N MET A 300 -8.15 0.26 -20.90
CA MET A 300 -8.63 -0.08 -19.56
C MET A 300 -8.59 -1.59 -19.27
N ILE A 301 -8.91 -2.42 -20.27
CA ILE A 301 -8.82 -3.88 -20.16
C ILE A 301 -7.36 -4.28 -19.95
N LEU A 302 -6.44 -3.75 -20.74
CA LEU A 302 -5.00 -4.03 -20.62
C LEU A 302 -4.46 -3.58 -19.25
N LEU A 303 -4.90 -2.42 -18.77
CA LEU A 303 -4.52 -1.91 -17.46
C LEU A 303 -5.04 -2.82 -16.32
N GLY A 304 -6.29 -3.27 -16.38
CA GLY A 304 -6.86 -4.22 -15.43
C GLY A 304 -6.11 -5.56 -15.44
N LEU A 305 -5.82 -6.11 -16.62
CA LEU A 305 -5.04 -7.34 -16.76
C LEU A 305 -3.60 -7.17 -16.23
N SER A 306 -2.95 -6.04 -16.52
CA SER A 306 -1.61 -5.78 -16.00
C SER A 306 -1.60 -5.65 -14.49
N GLY A 307 -2.61 -5.00 -13.90
CA GLY A 307 -2.83 -4.95 -12.45
C GLY A 307 -2.99 -6.35 -11.87
N MET A 308 -3.89 -7.17 -12.45
CA MET A 308 -4.12 -8.55 -12.01
C MET A 308 -2.84 -9.37 -12.03
N VAL A 309 -2.03 -9.26 -13.07
CA VAL A 309 -0.79 -10.03 -13.23
C VAL A 309 0.29 -9.52 -12.27
N ILE A 310 0.52 -8.19 -12.19
CA ILE A 310 1.62 -7.67 -11.38
C ILE A 310 1.36 -7.86 -9.88
N PHE A 311 0.14 -7.71 -9.39
CA PHE A 311 -0.19 -7.95 -7.99
C PHE A 311 -0.30 -9.44 -7.64
N GLY A 312 -0.38 -10.34 -8.63
CA GLY A 312 -0.51 -11.79 -8.42
C GLY A 312 0.59 -12.41 -7.55
N ALA A 313 1.80 -11.82 -7.50
CA ALA A 313 2.87 -12.30 -6.63
C ALA A 313 2.93 -11.61 -5.26
N SER A 314 2.06 -10.64 -4.94
CA SER A 314 2.19 -9.82 -3.73
C SER A 314 2.12 -10.65 -2.45
N ALA A 315 1.12 -11.53 -2.31
CA ALA A 315 0.98 -12.41 -1.16
C ALA A 315 2.13 -13.44 -1.10
N VAL A 316 2.56 -13.94 -2.26
CA VAL A 316 3.65 -14.92 -2.39
C VAL A 316 4.98 -14.34 -1.90
N ASN A 317 5.27 -13.08 -2.25
CA ASN A 317 6.47 -12.38 -1.81
C ASN A 317 6.56 -12.30 -0.28
N ILE A 318 5.47 -11.93 0.38
CA ILE A 318 5.41 -11.83 1.84
C ILE A 318 5.60 -13.21 2.47
N LEU A 319 4.93 -14.23 1.94
CA LEU A 319 5.04 -15.61 2.43
C LEU A 319 6.49 -16.12 2.36
N ILE A 320 7.22 -15.82 1.28
CA ILE A 320 8.62 -16.24 1.13
C ILE A 320 9.50 -15.55 2.16
N VAL A 321 9.37 -14.23 2.34
CA VAL A 321 10.12 -13.48 3.33
C VAL A 321 9.88 -14.02 4.74
N GLN A 322 8.64 -14.38 5.10
CA GLN A 322 8.28 -15.00 6.37
C GLN A 322 8.91 -16.39 6.54
N ARG A 323 8.97 -17.19 5.46
CA ARG A 323 9.61 -18.52 5.48
C ARG A 323 11.13 -18.47 5.60
N LEU A 324 11.75 -17.44 5.07
CA LEU A 324 13.20 -17.20 5.22
C LEU A 324 13.59 -16.81 6.65
N CYS A 325 12.65 -16.26 7.43
CA CYS A 325 12.84 -15.86 8.82
C CYS A 325 11.65 -16.29 9.69
N PRO A 326 11.44 -17.59 9.93
CA PRO A 326 10.25 -18.11 10.62
C PRO A 326 10.14 -17.62 12.06
N ASP A 327 11.25 -17.45 12.77
CA ASP A 327 11.29 -16.98 14.17
C ASP A 327 10.79 -15.54 14.32
N MET A 328 10.75 -14.78 13.23
CA MET A 328 10.38 -13.36 13.21
C MET A 328 9.41 -13.03 12.08
N ALA A 329 8.60 -13.99 11.65
CA ALA A 329 7.76 -13.92 10.46
C ALA A 329 6.90 -12.64 10.37
N GLY A 330 6.30 -12.22 11.48
CA GLY A 330 5.51 -10.99 11.55
C GLY A 330 6.35 -9.73 11.38
N SER A 331 7.44 -9.62 12.14
CA SER A 331 8.33 -8.45 12.11
C SER A 331 9.00 -8.29 10.77
N ILE A 332 9.54 -9.36 10.18
CA ILE A 332 10.24 -9.29 8.89
C ILE A 332 9.29 -8.95 7.75
N ALA A 333 8.04 -9.41 7.78
CA ALA A 333 7.04 -9.03 6.80
C ALA A 333 6.72 -7.54 6.88
N GLY A 334 6.49 -7.00 8.07
CA GLY A 334 6.22 -5.57 8.28
C GLY A 334 7.40 -4.69 7.87
N ILE A 335 8.62 -5.05 8.28
CA ILE A 335 9.86 -4.35 7.90
C ILE A 335 10.04 -4.38 6.37
N SER A 336 9.91 -5.56 5.75
CA SER A 336 10.09 -5.72 4.32
C SER A 336 9.07 -4.89 3.53
N MET A 337 7.81 -4.91 3.93
CA MET A 337 6.78 -4.09 3.30
C MET A 337 7.05 -2.60 3.48
N GLY A 338 7.35 -2.14 4.68
CA GLY A 338 7.64 -0.74 4.96
C GLY A 338 8.85 -0.21 4.18
N LEU A 339 9.96 -0.97 4.16
CA LEU A 339 11.15 -0.62 3.40
C LEU A 339 10.91 -0.67 1.88
N VAL A 340 10.21 -1.69 1.38
CA VAL A 340 9.95 -1.86 -0.06
C VAL A 340 9.10 -0.72 -0.59
N TRP A 341 7.94 -0.46 0.02
CA TRP A 341 7.05 0.61 -0.45
C TRP A 341 7.65 2.00 -0.23
N GLY A 342 8.31 2.21 0.90
CA GLY A 342 8.96 3.50 1.21
C GLY A 342 10.13 3.79 0.27
N SER A 343 11.01 2.82 0.02
CA SER A 343 12.13 2.99 -0.91
C SER A 343 11.68 3.09 -2.37
N ALA A 344 10.63 2.38 -2.76
CA ALA A 344 10.03 2.53 -4.09
C ALA A 344 9.48 3.95 -4.30
N GLY A 345 8.87 4.54 -3.27
CA GLY A 345 8.42 5.93 -3.29
C GLY A 345 9.55 6.94 -3.49
N LEU A 346 10.75 6.66 -2.95
CA LEU A 346 11.95 7.49 -3.17
C LEU A 346 12.43 7.51 -4.63
N MET A 347 12.02 6.52 -5.44
CA MET A 347 12.32 6.49 -6.88
C MET A 347 11.38 7.35 -7.73
N LEU A 348 10.24 7.79 -7.19
CA LEU A 348 9.28 8.58 -7.97
C LEU A 348 9.83 9.91 -8.49
N PRO A 349 10.63 10.69 -7.74
CA PRO A 349 11.30 11.88 -8.29
C PRO A 349 12.26 11.57 -9.44
N VAL A 350 12.90 10.39 -9.43
CA VAL A 350 13.76 9.96 -10.55
C VAL A 350 12.92 9.69 -11.79
N ILE A 351 11.79 9.01 -11.65
CA ILE A 351 10.83 8.76 -12.74
C ILE A 351 10.25 10.10 -13.23
N GLY A 352 9.90 11.02 -12.30
CA GLY A 352 9.43 12.36 -12.64
C GLY A 352 10.48 13.19 -13.39
N TYR A 353 11.74 13.11 -12.99
CA TYR A 353 12.85 13.77 -13.70
C TYR A 353 13.00 13.26 -15.15
N ILE A 354 12.87 11.96 -15.36
CA ILE A 354 12.88 11.38 -16.71
C ILE A 354 11.67 11.91 -17.51
N ALA A 355 10.51 12.02 -16.88
CA ALA A 355 9.31 12.54 -17.53
C ALA A 355 9.45 14.02 -17.93
N ASP A 356 10.07 14.87 -17.11
CA ASP A 356 10.32 16.28 -17.43
C ASP A 356 11.28 16.45 -18.63
N HIS A 357 12.24 15.53 -18.83
CA HIS A 357 13.26 15.65 -19.88
C HIS A 357 12.88 14.93 -21.19
N TYR A 358 12.00 13.93 -21.13
CA TYR A 358 11.59 13.14 -22.29
C TYR A 358 10.06 13.18 -22.47
N SER A 359 9.34 12.34 -21.72
CA SER A 359 7.86 12.32 -21.64
C SER A 359 7.40 11.43 -20.50
N MET A 360 6.16 11.63 -20.04
CA MET A 360 5.55 10.74 -19.05
C MET A 360 5.47 9.31 -19.58
N GLU A 361 5.12 9.13 -20.85
CA GLU A 361 5.06 7.80 -21.48
C GLU A 361 6.42 7.09 -21.47
N THR A 362 7.50 7.80 -21.86
CA THR A 362 8.87 7.26 -21.85
C THR A 362 9.29 6.84 -20.45
N SER A 363 8.99 7.64 -19.42
CA SER A 363 9.34 7.32 -18.05
C SER A 363 8.63 6.06 -17.53
N LEU A 364 7.36 5.87 -17.91
CA LEU A 364 6.60 4.68 -17.56
C LEU A 364 7.03 3.43 -18.37
N ILE A 365 7.47 3.60 -19.63
CA ILE A 365 8.11 2.53 -20.42
C ILE A 365 9.38 2.04 -19.72
N ILE A 366 10.24 2.96 -19.29
CA ILE A 366 11.47 2.62 -18.57
C ILE A 366 11.13 1.89 -17.27
N ALA A 367 10.18 2.39 -16.49
CA ALA A 367 9.75 1.75 -15.28
C ALA A 367 9.23 0.31 -15.55
N ALA A 368 8.30 0.12 -16.51
CA ALA A 368 7.75 -1.20 -16.85
C ALA A 368 8.84 -2.18 -17.31
N SER A 369 9.84 -1.68 -18.04
CA SER A 369 10.96 -2.48 -18.56
C SER A 369 11.91 -3.01 -17.47
N MET A 370 11.77 -2.56 -16.22
CA MET A 370 12.48 -3.15 -15.07
C MET A 370 11.88 -4.49 -14.61
N LEU A 371 10.63 -4.80 -14.97
CA LEU A 371 9.95 -6.02 -14.49
C LEU A 371 10.64 -7.34 -14.93
N PRO A 372 11.09 -7.52 -16.16
CA PRO A 372 11.83 -8.71 -16.55
C PRO A 372 13.08 -8.95 -15.70
N ILE A 373 13.76 -7.88 -15.24
CA ILE A 373 14.91 -7.99 -14.32
C ILE A 373 14.46 -8.63 -13.00
N ALA A 374 13.32 -8.18 -12.44
CA ALA A 374 12.75 -8.78 -11.24
C ALA A 374 12.41 -10.26 -11.47
N GLY A 375 11.87 -10.60 -12.64
CA GLY A 375 11.60 -12.00 -13.02
C GLY A 375 12.85 -12.86 -13.09
N MET A 376 13.96 -12.34 -13.66
CA MET A 376 15.25 -13.04 -13.74
C MET A 376 15.92 -13.20 -12.36
N LEU A 377 15.82 -12.20 -11.48
CA LEU A 377 16.39 -12.29 -10.13
C LEU A 377 15.82 -13.46 -9.32
N VAL A 378 14.61 -13.95 -9.65
CA VAL A 378 14.00 -15.13 -9.03
C VAL A 378 14.86 -16.39 -9.20
N LEU A 379 15.64 -16.48 -10.28
CA LEU A 379 16.55 -17.60 -10.55
C LEU A 379 17.68 -17.70 -9.52
N LEU A 380 18.03 -16.58 -8.90
CA LEU A 380 19.09 -16.50 -7.88
C LEU A 380 18.61 -16.92 -6.48
N LEU A 381 17.30 -17.09 -6.28
CA LEU A 381 16.75 -17.56 -5.02
C LEU A 381 17.03 -19.06 -4.82
N PRO A 382 17.26 -19.52 -3.57
CA PRO A 382 17.29 -20.94 -3.25
C PRO A 382 15.95 -21.61 -3.59
N ASN A 383 15.84 -22.92 -3.41
CA ASN A 383 14.58 -23.62 -3.64
C ASN A 383 13.56 -23.28 -2.53
N ILE A 384 12.81 -22.17 -2.73
CA ILE A 384 11.84 -21.59 -1.80
C ILE A 384 10.55 -22.44 -1.64
N ASP A 385 10.40 -23.51 -2.39
CA ASP A 385 9.26 -24.43 -2.30
C ASP A 385 9.49 -25.53 -1.25
N ARG A 386 10.73 -25.70 -0.75
CA ARG A 386 11.08 -26.61 0.35
C ARG A 386 10.47 -26.17 1.69
N PRO A 387 10.35 -27.10 2.67
CA PRO A 387 9.93 -26.76 4.03
C PRO A 387 10.82 -25.68 4.65
N ALA A 388 10.25 -24.82 5.49
CA ALA A 388 10.95 -23.67 6.09
C ALA A 388 12.21 -24.09 6.91
N ASN A 389 12.17 -25.27 7.57
CA ASN A 389 13.28 -25.79 8.36
C ASN A 389 14.54 -26.12 7.54
N ASP A 390 14.42 -26.33 6.24
CA ASP A 390 15.56 -26.60 5.34
C ASP A 390 16.12 -25.29 4.76
N LEU A 391 15.30 -24.26 4.61
CA LEU A 391 15.72 -22.95 4.12
C LEU A 391 16.58 -22.16 5.14
N SER A 392 16.40 -22.41 6.41
CA SER A 392 17.17 -21.75 7.50
C SER A 392 18.59 -22.30 7.67
N LYS A 393 18.95 -23.41 6.99
CA LYS A 393 20.26 -24.07 7.08
C LYS A 393 21.25 -23.66 5.98
N GLU A 394 20.77 -23.08 4.87
CA GLU A 394 21.57 -22.50 3.78
C GLU A 394 21.84 -20.99 4.05
#